data_6c4c2bc35723411aa0e2623b06808559
#
_entry.id   6c4c2bc35723411aa0e2623b06808559
#
_cell.length_a   1.000
_cell.length_b   1.000
_cell.length_c   1.000
_cell.angle_alpha   90.00
_cell.angle_beta   90.00
_cell.angle_gamma   90.00
#
_symmetry.space_group_name_H-M   'P 1'
#
loop_
_entity.id
_entity.type
_entity.pdbx_description
1 polymer ?
#
loop_
_entity_poly.entity_id
_entity_poly.type
_entity_poly.pdbx_seq_one_letter_code
_entity_poly.pdbx_strand_id
1 'polypeptide(L)'
;VVGEVRISANQEELCRALHDAAVAIVAHADKLIQQFASRQQQEHLEDAERIREAGRDLLAAVQALLTLLQSGESFASVRHDVRNTVGLVSGYAEILEDEVAPRGEALRELRRIQSFAARFLSNLDALSALASDLAGDLTAVDEVIHTLTANTSNRSESTLGRKVLLVDDNRDNRELVGIQLNRLGIEVVEARTGAEALEALAVKAIDLVLLDLMLPDINGYDLLKQIKQDKARRNLSIIIISGVKDEQSAIRCIEAGASDYIVKPVNATLLRARVSSLLERKLWEDKESAYLGNLEASYDFIRKVFGRYLSNDVMQSLLYDNDGLTLGGERREVTILLADIRSFSVISQQLAPEDCVRLLNNYFAVMTNIIMSYQGTVDEFIGDGILAIFGAPLSDPLHSDHAVACALAMQNAMPEVNRYNLDNGLPQIDIGIGINTGPVVVGNVGSELRTKYGVVGHHVNIASRIESCTVGGQVLASAQTLARTEAEVRYRAELDVDVKGCTDPLKLYDLKAIAAPFDIVLPETDSVLKMLCDPVTLDVRLMQGERLSQSAGVGRVVACCGRHLLVEVEFALSSLEEVQLMLPDVGDESIAYARVTGVDGERRYHMALTSGVGKMSSLLDQRPVKTP
;
A
#
# COMPACT_ATOMS: atom_id res chain seq x y z
N VAL A 1 21.51 -42.65 65.87
CA VAL A 1 22.90 -42.15 65.97
C VAL A 1 23.18 -41.46 64.63
N VAL A 2 22.94 -40.18 64.58
CA VAL A 2 23.33 -39.36 63.45
C VAL A 2 24.81 -39.11 63.54
N GLY A 3 25.59 -39.69 62.62
CA GLY A 3 27.02 -39.45 62.59
C GLY A 3 27.26 -37.98 62.22
N GLU A 4 27.98 -37.25 63.05
CA GLU A 4 28.52 -35.92 62.71
C GLU A 4 29.42 -36.07 61.49
N VAL A 5 28.97 -35.43 60.38
CA VAL A 5 29.80 -35.31 59.16
C VAL A 5 30.93 -34.36 59.47
N ARG A 6 32.18 -34.86 59.60
CA ARG A 6 33.35 -34.00 59.75
C ARG A 6 33.56 -33.16 58.51
N ILE A 7 33.43 -31.84 58.64
CA ILE A 7 33.77 -30.87 57.60
C ILE A 7 35.26 -31.05 57.29
N SER A 8 35.62 -31.08 55.99
CA SER A 8 37.05 -31.16 55.60
C SER A 8 37.75 -29.84 55.87
N ALA A 9 39.08 -29.94 56.17
CA ALA A 9 39.91 -28.76 56.45
C ALA A 9 39.79 -27.68 55.31
N ASN A 10 39.67 -28.12 54.10
CA ASN A 10 39.50 -27.21 52.95
C ASN A 10 38.14 -26.50 52.97
N GLN A 11 37.06 -27.17 53.41
CA GLN A 11 35.73 -26.55 53.54
C GLN A 11 35.70 -25.52 54.67
N GLU A 12 36.36 -25.80 55.79
CA GLU A 12 36.52 -24.83 56.91
C GLU A 12 37.32 -23.60 56.49
N GLU A 13 38.39 -23.78 55.70
CA GLU A 13 39.19 -22.66 55.17
C GLU A 13 38.38 -21.77 54.21
N LEU A 14 37.60 -22.37 53.31
CA LEU A 14 36.71 -21.61 52.37
C LEU A 14 35.60 -20.87 53.13
N CYS A 15 34.97 -21.48 54.12
CA CYS A 15 33.99 -20.83 54.98
C CYS A 15 34.57 -19.64 55.75
N ARG A 16 35.80 -19.78 56.27
CA ARG A 16 36.51 -18.66 56.89
C ARG A 16 36.82 -17.56 55.92
N ALA A 17 37.25 -17.89 54.68
CA ALA A 17 37.51 -16.90 53.63
C ALA A 17 36.23 -16.17 53.18
N LEU A 18 35.09 -16.86 53.14
CA LEU A 18 33.75 -16.24 52.86
C LEU A 18 33.37 -15.27 54.01
N HIS A 19 33.54 -15.69 55.25
CA HIS A 19 33.29 -14.85 56.41
C HIS A 19 34.14 -13.56 56.39
N ASP A 20 35.45 -13.69 56.17
CA ASP A 20 36.42 -12.58 56.16
C ASP A 20 36.06 -11.60 55.02
N ALA A 21 35.63 -12.10 53.86
CA ALA A 21 35.20 -11.26 52.74
C ALA A 21 33.91 -10.47 53.08
N ALA A 22 32.93 -11.11 53.72
CA ALA A 22 31.70 -10.43 54.14
C ALA A 22 31.97 -9.37 55.23
N VAL A 23 32.81 -9.66 56.20
CA VAL A 23 33.27 -8.69 57.23
C VAL A 23 33.95 -7.49 56.58
N ALA A 24 34.81 -7.73 55.60
CA ALA A 24 35.46 -6.64 54.83
C ALA A 24 34.48 -5.76 54.06
N ILE A 25 33.49 -6.36 53.42
CA ILE A 25 32.42 -5.61 52.71
C ILE A 25 31.71 -4.65 53.67
N VAL A 26 31.27 -5.14 54.84
CA VAL A 26 30.59 -4.31 55.85
C VAL A 26 31.51 -3.19 56.34
N ALA A 27 32.78 -3.49 56.66
CA ALA A 27 33.74 -2.51 57.16
C ALA A 27 34.02 -1.38 56.12
N HIS A 28 34.11 -1.73 54.84
CA HIS A 28 34.30 -0.73 53.75
C HIS A 28 33.03 0.07 53.48
N ALA A 29 31.83 -0.53 53.56
CA ALA A 29 30.56 0.15 53.47
C ALA A 29 30.37 1.16 54.64
N ASP A 30 30.72 0.80 55.87
CA ASP A 30 30.69 1.72 57.01
C ASP A 30 31.59 2.96 56.80
N LYS A 31 32.77 2.78 56.17
CA LYS A 31 33.63 3.92 55.80
C LYS A 31 32.99 4.82 54.74
N LEU A 32 32.34 4.24 53.74
CA LEU A 32 31.60 5.02 52.74
C LEU A 32 30.48 5.81 53.38
N ILE A 33 29.68 5.20 54.26
CA ILE A 33 28.61 5.86 55.00
C ILE A 33 29.14 7.07 55.77
N GLN A 34 30.27 6.91 56.50
CA GLN A 34 30.89 8.02 57.23
C GLN A 34 31.37 9.13 56.29
N GLN A 35 31.91 8.79 55.13
CA GLN A 35 32.34 9.79 54.14
C GLN A 35 31.17 10.54 53.52
N PHE A 36 30.11 9.85 53.12
CA PHE A 36 28.94 10.48 52.50
C PHE A 36 28.15 11.30 53.52
N ALA A 37 27.99 10.81 54.75
CA ALA A 37 27.37 11.58 55.82
C ALA A 37 28.13 12.87 56.12
N SER A 38 29.47 12.84 56.13
CA SER A 38 30.30 14.02 56.37
C SER A 38 30.21 15.08 55.26
N ARG A 39 29.84 14.66 54.04
CA ARG A 39 29.72 15.53 52.84
C ARG A 39 28.30 15.89 52.50
N GLN A 40 27.31 15.52 53.33
CA GLN A 40 25.85 15.75 53.11
C GLN A 40 25.33 15.21 51.77
N GLN A 41 25.90 14.09 51.29
CA GLN A 41 25.50 13.41 50.05
C GLN A 41 24.42 12.36 50.35
N GLN A 42 23.17 12.80 50.52
CA GLN A 42 22.05 11.95 50.97
C GLN A 42 21.77 10.76 50.05
N GLU A 43 21.79 11.00 48.72
CA GLU A 43 21.53 9.94 47.74
C GLU A 43 22.55 8.80 47.81
N HIS A 44 23.83 9.12 47.90
CA HIS A 44 24.91 8.12 48.01
C HIS A 44 24.92 7.41 49.36
N LEU A 45 24.35 8.05 50.39
CA LEU A 45 24.25 7.48 51.74
C LEU A 45 23.31 6.26 51.74
N GLU A 46 22.17 6.36 51.08
CA GLU A 46 21.21 5.25 51.02
C GLU A 46 21.77 4.03 50.30
N ASP A 47 22.47 4.20 49.18
CA ASP A 47 23.09 3.09 48.46
C ASP A 47 24.24 2.45 49.23
N ALA A 48 25.04 3.24 49.95
CA ALA A 48 26.08 2.71 50.85
C ALA A 48 25.49 1.94 52.05
N GLU A 49 24.33 2.37 52.56
CA GLU A 49 23.59 1.65 53.61
C GLU A 49 23.06 0.30 53.09
N ARG A 50 22.58 0.23 51.88
CA ARG A 50 22.13 -1.01 51.21
C ARG A 50 23.30 -2.00 51.03
N ILE A 51 24.48 -1.52 50.62
CA ILE A 51 25.69 -2.35 50.56
C ILE A 51 26.06 -2.93 51.95
N ARG A 52 25.94 -2.11 53.00
CA ARG A 52 26.21 -2.56 54.38
C ARG A 52 25.20 -3.62 54.83
N GLU A 53 23.90 -3.42 54.54
CA GLU A 53 22.84 -4.37 54.90
C GLU A 53 23.04 -5.70 54.17
N ALA A 54 23.26 -5.69 52.85
CA ALA A 54 23.57 -6.86 52.07
C ALA A 54 24.84 -7.58 52.57
N GLY A 55 25.88 -6.84 53.00
CA GLY A 55 27.07 -7.42 53.63
C GLY A 55 26.77 -8.14 54.94
N ARG A 56 25.83 -7.65 55.76
CA ARG A 56 25.35 -8.33 56.98
C ARG A 56 24.56 -9.60 56.67
N ASP A 57 23.72 -9.56 55.61
CA ASP A 57 22.99 -10.74 55.15
C ASP A 57 23.95 -11.83 54.66
N LEU A 58 25.05 -11.46 54.00
CA LEU A 58 26.11 -12.39 53.63
C LEU A 58 26.76 -13.06 54.88
N LEU A 59 26.98 -12.31 55.96
CA LEU A 59 27.50 -12.89 57.22
C LEU A 59 26.53 -13.92 57.81
N ALA A 60 25.23 -13.62 57.83
CA ALA A 60 24.22 -14.55 58.32
C ALA A 60 24.13 -15.80 57.42
N ALA A 61 24.22 -15.62 56.10
CA ALA A 61 24.20 -16.71 55.12
C ALA A 61 25.44 -17.64 55.25
N VAL A 62 26.62 -17.11 55.53
CA VAL A 62 27.81 -17.93 55.78
C VAL A 62 27.63 -18.79 57.02
N GLN A 63 26.98 -18.29 58.08
CA GLN A 63 26.65 -19.08 59.25
C GLN A 63 25.66 -20.21 58.95
N ALA A 64 24.66 -19.93 58.16
CA ALA A 64 23.68 -20.92 57.67
C ALA A 64 24.37 -22.00 56.81
N LEU A 65 25.28 -21.63 55.93
CA LEU A 65 26.09 -22.55 55.12
C LEU A 65 26.91 -23.49 55.96
N LEU A 66 27.57 -22.97 57.01
CA LEU A 66 28.32 -23.78 57.96
C LEU A 66 27.45 -24.84 58.67
N THR A 67 26.24 -24.44 59.06
CA THR A 67 25.28 -25.33 59.72
C THR A 67 24.82 -26.45 58.80
N LEU A 68 24.53 -26.12 57.56
CA LEU A 68 24.08 -27.08 56.51
C LEU A 68 25.23 -28.07 56.16
N LEU A 69 26.45 -27.59 56.06
CA LEU A 69 27.60 -28.44 55.81
C LEU A 69 27.83 -29.45 56.98
N GLN A 70 27.52 -29.05 58.20
CA GLN A 70 27.63 -29.94 59.42
C GLN A 70 26.48 -30.96 59.44
N SER A 71 25.29 -30.62 58.95
CA SER A 71 24.13 -31.53 58.85
C SER A 71 24.18 -32.47 57.66
N GLY A 72 25.01 -32.18 56.64
CA GLY A 72 25.08 -32.95 55.40
C GLY A 72 23.90 -32.69 54.46
N GLU A 73 23.15 -31.60 54.64
CA GLU A 73 22.04 -31.20 53.82
C GLU A 73 22.50 -30.41 52.56
N SER A 74 21.68 -30.43 51.51
CA SER A 74 21.95 -29.66 50.28
C SER A 74 21.79 -28.16 50.54
N PHE A 75 22.79 -27.36 50.15
CA PHE A 75 22.76 -25.90 50.30
C PHE A 75 22.45 -25.18 48.98
N ALA A 76 21.83 -25.84 48.01
CA ALA A 76 21.56 -25.26 46.71
C ALA A 76 20.65 -24.01 46.76
N SER A 77 19.64 -23.98 47.61
CA SER A 77 18.75 -22.82 47.82
C SER A 77 19.51 -21.65 48.46
N VAL A 78 20.25 -21.91 49.52
CA VAL A 78 21.05 -20.87 50.21
C VAL A 78 22.13 -20.30 49.29
N ARG A 79 22.72 -21.13 48.44
CA ARG A 79 23.67 -20.67 47.42
C ARG A 79 23.04 -19.65 46.44
N HIS A 80 21.80 -19.87 46.01
CA HIS A 80 21.10 -18.94 45.14
C HIS A 80 20.88 -17.60 45.82
N ASP A 81 20.40 -17.61 47.06
CA ASP A 81 20.15 -16.40 47.85
C ASP A 81 21.44 -15.62 48.13
N VAL A 82 22.51 -16.32 48.47
CA VAL A 82 23.85 -15.72 48.68
C VAL A 82 24.36 -15.05 47.40
N ARG A 83 24.21 -15.69 46.25
CA ARG A 83 24.60 -15.06 44.96
C ARG A 83 23.81 -13.81 44.65
N ASN A 84 22.50 -13.80 44.91
CA ASN A 84 21.67 -12.61 44.74
C ASN A 84 22.17 -11.49 45.67
N THR A 85 22.45 -11.78 46.94
CA THR A 85 22.95 -10.79 47.90
C THR A 85 24.31 -10.22 47.50
N VAL A 86 25.24 -11.05 47.00
CA VAL A 86 26.53 -10.55 46.46
C VAL A 86 26.28 -9.70 45.20
N GLY A 87 25.28 -10.05 44.39
CA GLY A 87 24.84 -9.24 43.23
C GLY A 87 24.41 -7.86 43.64
N LEU A 88 23.65 -7.73 44.74
CA LEU A 88 23.25 -6.43 45.29
C LEU A 88 24.47 -5.60 45.74
N VAL A 89 25.41 -6.21 46.47
CA VAL A 89 26.66 -5.53 46.88
C VAL A 89 27.42 -4.99 45.66
N SER A 90 27.63 -5.83 44.66
CA SER A 90 28.35 -5.42 43.44
C SER A 90 27.58 -4.36 42.63
N GLY A 91 26.28 -4.52 42.49
CA GLY A 91 25.45 -3.61 41.72
C GLY A 91 25.36 -2.20 42.30
N TYR A 92 25.13 -2.08 43.63
CA TYR A 92 25.15 -0.78 44.30
C TYR A 92 26.57 -0.17 44.35
N ALA A 93 27.61 -0.98 44.45
CA ALA A 93 28.99 -0.48 44.36
C ALA A 93 29.33 0.06 42.96
N GLU A 94 28.84 -0.57 41.88
CA GLU A 94 28.96 -0.06 40.49
C GLU A 94 28.17 1.24 40.29
N ILE A 95 26.95 1.32 40.82
CA ILE A 95 26.13 2.53 40.78
C ILE A 95 26.85 3.71 41.42
N LEU A 96 27.40 3.51 42.62
CA LEU A 96 28.13 4.55 43.33
C LEU A 96 29.48 4.90 42.65
N GLU A 97 30.15 3.93 42.01
CA GLU A 97 31.41 4.17 41.30
C GLU A 97 31.21 5.15 40.11
N ASP A 98 30.11 5.05 39.40
CA ASP A 98 29.74 5.95 38.28
C ASP A 98 29.42 7.38 38.74
N GLU A 99 28.95 7.54 39.99
CA GLU A 99 28.53 8.83 40.56
C GLU A 99 29.61 9.58 41.34
N VAL A 100 30.64 8.86 41.79
CA VAL A 100 31.70 9.41 42.62
C VAL A 100 32.86 9.94 41.77
N ALA A 101 33.48 11.03 42.26
CA ALA A 101 34.60 11.68 41.54
C ALA A 101 35.77 10.69 41.24
N PRO A 102 36.35 10.74 40.03
CA PRO A 102 37.27 9.71 39.50
C PRO A 102 38.58 9.51 40.27
N ARG A 103 38.88 10.27 41.33
CA ARG A 103 40.10 10.17 42.12
C ARG A 103 39.87 10.33 43.63
N GLY A 104 38.71 9.94 44.13
CA GLY A 104 38.37 10.09 45.56
C GLY A 104 38.72 8.87 46.41
N GLU A 105 38.69 9.06 47.75
CA GLU A 105 38.86 7.98 48.73
C GLU A 105 37.66 7.01 48.65
N ALA A 106 36.44 7.53 48.40
CA ALA A 106 35.25 6.72 48.20
C ALA A 106 35.39 5.72 47.04
N LEU A 107 35.96 6.13 45.89
CA LEU A 107 36.24 5.23 44.77
C LEU A 107 37.17 4.06 45.16
N ARG A 108 38.16 4.31 46.01
CA ARG A 108 39.04 3.26 46.48
C ARG A 108 38.31 2.27 47.38
N GLU A 109 37.43 2.73 48.23
CA GLU A 109 36.63 1.87 49.12
C GLU A 109 35.61 1.04 48.26
N LEU A 110 34.96 1.63 47.27
CA LEU A 110 34.06 0.92 46.36
C LEU A 110 34.78 -0.21 45.60
N ARG A 111 35.93 0.06 45.01
CA ARG A 111 36.74 -0.97 44.34
C ARG A 111 37.19 -2.10 45.25
N ARG A 112 37.44 -1.80 46.54
CA ARG A 112 37.72 -2.84 47.54
C ARG A 112 36.48 -3.70 47.79
N ILE A 113 35.29 -3.09 47.94
CA ILE A 113 34.03 -3.81 48.08
C ILE A 113 33.81 -4.75 46.90
N GLN A 114 33.98 -4.26 45.65
CA GLN A 114 33.86 -5.10 44.46
C GLN A 114 34.87 -6.26 44.44
N SER A 115 36.13 -5.99 44.82
CA SER A 115 37.15 -7.04 44.92
C SER A 115 36.79 -8.11 45.96
N PHE A 116 36.25 -7.73 47.12
CA PHE A 116 35.80 -8.68 48.14
C PHE A 116 34.56 -9.45 47.71
N ALA A 117 33.61 -8.81 47.03
CA ALA A 117 32.43 -9.46 46.46
C ALA A 117 32.82 -10.52 45.39
N ALA A 118 33.76 -10.20 44.51
CA ALA A 118 34.29 -11.16 43.53
C ALA A 118 34.99 -12.35 44.18
N ARG A 119 35.82 -12.10 45.22
CA ARG A 119 36.47 -13.17 45.99
C ARG A 119 35.47 -14.02 46.76
N PHE A 120 34.41 -13.43 47.29
CA PHE A 120 33.31 -14.14 47.93
C PHE A 120 32.65 -15.12 46.96
N LEU A 121 32.31 -14.71 45.75
CA LEU A 121 31.74 -15.58 44.72
C LEU A 121 32.67 -16.71 44.32
N SER A 122 33.97 -16.43 44.14
CA SER A 122 34.96 -17.45 43.80
C SER A 122 35.08 -18.52 44.90
N ASN A 123 35.08 -18.11 46.16
CA ASN A 123 35.15 -19.04 47.30
C ASN A 123 33.84 -19.84 47.45
N LEU A 124 32.68 -19.23 47.20
CA LEU A 124 31.40 -19.91 47.21
C LEU A 124 31.30 -20.98 46.08
N ASP A 125 31.80 -20.67 44.89
CA ASP A 125 31.87 -21.64 43.78
C ASP A 125 32.84 -22.79 44.10
N ALA A 126 34.00 -22.50 44.70
CA ALA A 126 34.95 -23.52 45.17
C ALA A 126 34.34 -24.43 46.25
N LEU A 127 33.62 -23.84 47.22
CA LEU A 127 32.90 -24.60 48.23
C LEU A 127 31.84 -25.51 47.64
N SER A 128 31.12 -25.01 46.63
CA SER A 128 30.10 -25.78 45.88
C SER A 128 30.73 -26.94 45.10
N ALA A 129 31.89 -26.75 44.49
CA ALA A 129 32.60 -27.80 43.75
C ALA A 129 33.10 -28.92 44.69
N LEU A 130 33.57 -28.57 45.88
CA LEU A 130 33.99 -29.53 46.89
C LEU A 130 32.82 -30.31 47.53
N ALA A 131 31.62 -29.75 47.48
CA ALA A 131 30.41 -30.42 47.98
C ALA A 131 29.72 -31.29 46.91
N SER A 132 30.03 -31.09 45.63
CA SER A 132 29.55 -31.88 44.50
C SER A 132 30.73 -32.66 43.89
N ASP A 133 31.13 -33.76 44.53
CA ASP A 133 32.14 -34.67 43.97
C ASP A 133 31.62 -35.39 42.73
N LEU A 134 31.31 -34.68 41.64
CA LEU A 134 31.06 -35.19 40.29
C LEU A 134 30.78 -34.01 39.32
N ALA A 135 31.81 -33.46 38.64
CA ALA A 135 31.80 -33.08 37.22
C ALA A 135 32.88 -32.04 36.89
N GLY A 136 33.59 -32.34 35.86
CA GLY A 136 34.83 -31.73 35.45
C GLY A 136 34.75 -30.36 34.80
N ASP A 137 35.95 -29.81 34.74
CA ASP A 137 36.53 -28.76 33.90
C ASP A 137 35.61 -27.80 33.13
N LEU A 138 35.72 -26.51 33.47
CA LEU A 138 35.36 -25.38 32.61
C LEU A 138 36.22 -24.14 32.94
N THR A 139 37.32 -23.99 32.24
CA THR A 139 38.10 -22.74 32.17
C THR A 139 38.37 -22.42 30.70
N ALA A 140 37.59 -21.54 30.06
CA ALA A 140 37.97 -20.93 28.76
C ALA A 140 37.08 -19.80 28.21
N VAL A 141 36.24 -19.11 28.98
CA VAL A 141 35.34 -18.08 28.40
C VAL A 141 35.58 -16.66 28.92
N ASP A 142 36.35 -16.47 29.98
CA ASP A 142 36.51 -15.14 30.63
C ASP A 142 37.45 -14.16 29.89
N GLU A 143 38.26 -14.62 28.93
CA GLU A 143 39.28 -13.76 28.28
C GLU A 143 38.78 -12.91 27.09
N VAL A 144 37.62 -13.23 26.52
CA VAL A 144 37.12 -12.51 25.34
C VAL A 144 36.28 -11.27 25.69
N ILE A 145 35.78 -11.18 26.91
CA ILE A 145 34.87 -10.12 27.35
C ILE A 145 35.60 -8.80 27.68
N HIS A 146 36.88 -8.86 28.02
CA HIS A 146 37.66 -7.68 28.40
C HIS A 146 38.05 -6.73 27.27
N THR A 147 37.88 -7.13 26.01
CA THR A 147 38.35 -6.33 24.83
C THR A 147 37.30 -5.42 24.22
N LEU A 148 36.02 -5.49 24.62
CA LEU A 148 34.92 -4.75 24.02
C LEU A 148 34.38 -3.56 24.87
N THR A 149 34.98 -3.24 25.99
CA THR A 149 34.44 -2.24 26.94
C THR A 149 35.07 -0.84 26.85
N ALA A 150 35.69 -0.48 25.75
CA ALA A 150 36.19 0.89 25.53
C ALA A 150 35.32 1.59 24.47
N ASN A 151 34.28 2.26 24.89
CA ASN A 151 33.54 3.38 24.34
C ASN A 151 32.02 3.20 24.45
N THR A 152 31.44 3.81 25.48
CA THR A 152 30.09 4.39 25.32
C THR A 152 29.63 5.11 26.58
N SER A 153 30.01 6.36 26.68
CA SER A 153 29.25 7.34 27.44
C SER A 153 28.36 8.09 26.46
N ASN A 154 27.18 7.57 26.17
CA ASN A 154 26.12 8.37 25.52
C ASN A 154 24.77 7.70 25.79
N ARG A 155 23.81 8.47 26.31
CA ARG A 155 22.39 8.14 26.22
C ARG A 155 22.09 8.01 24.73
N SER A 156 21.91 6.79 24.24
CA SER A 156 21.57 6.52 22.84
C SER A 156 20.12 6.92 22.60
N GLU A 157 19.83 7.60 21.50
CA GLU A 157 18.45 7.84 21.06
C GLU A 157 17.61 6.56 20.98
N SER A 158 18.26 5.41 20.84
CA SER A 158 17.63 4.10 20.75
C SER A 158 16.93 3.62 22.03
N THR A 159 17.31 4.16 23.20
CA THR A 159 16.78 3.73 24.50
C THR A 159 15.72 4.67 25.07
N LEU A 160 15.67 5.93 24.65
CA LEU A 160 14.77 6.95 25.16
C LEU A 160 13.29 6.61 24.88
N GLY A 161 12.48 6.53 25.98
CA GLY A 161 11.05 6.28 25.89
C GLY A 161 10.65 4.85 25.54
N ARG A 162 11.64 3.92 25.45
CA ARG A 162 11.35 2.49 25.25
C ARG A 162 10.87 1.84 26.55
N LYS A 163 10.00 0.83 26.41
CA LYS A 163 9.39 0.13 27.54
C LYS A 163 9.97 -1.26 27.68
N VAL A 164 10.57 -1.52 28.81
CA VAL A 164 11.13 -2.83 29.15
C VAL A 164 10.31 -3.46 30.27
N LEU A 165 9.84 -4.67 30.08
CA LEU A 165 9.17 -5.46 31.09
C LEU A 165 10.23 -6.25 31.88
N LEU A 166 10.32 -5.98 33.16
CA LEU A 166 11.23 -6.67 34.10
C LEU A 166 10.42 -7.65 34.94
N VAL A 167 10.71 -8.94 34.77
CA VAL A 167 10.02 -10.04 35.45
C VAL A 167 11.01 -10.76 36.35
N ASP A 168 10.90 -10.56 37.64
CA ASP A 168 11.74 -11.18 38.71
C ASP A 168 10.90 -11.21 39.99
N ASP A 169 10.89 -12.28 40.77
CA ASP A 169 10.12 -12.38 42.01
C ASP A 169 10.77 -11.61 43.15
N ASN A 170 12.10 -11.45 43.10
CA ASN A 170 12.88 -10.75 44.13
C ASN A 170 12.75 -9.23 43.95
N ARG A 171 12.28 -8.56 44.98
CA ARG A 171 12.06 -7.10 44.98
C ARG A 171 13.38 -6.32 44.78
N ASP A 172 14.45 -6.74 45.46
CA ASP A 172 15.72 -6.02 45.45
C ASP A 172 16.41 -6.12 44.09
N ASN A 173 16.29 -7.28 43.41
CA ASN A 173 16.74 -7.45 42.03
C ASN A 173 15.97 -6.53 41.08
N ARG A 174 14.64 -6.45 41.21
CA ARG A 174 13.83 -5.55 40.38
C ARG A 174 14.22 -4.10 40.59
N GLU A 175 14.41 -3.69 41.87
CA GLU A 175 14.79 -2.31 42.18
C GLU A 175 16.18 -1.98 41.59
N LEU A 176 17.18 -2.86 41.76
CA LEU A 176 18.52 -2.67 41.22
C LEU A 176 18.55 -2.58 39.70
N VAL A 177 17.96 -3.56 39.03
CA VAL A 177 17.90 -3.59 37.55
C VAL A 177 17.04 -2.42 37.02
N GLY A 178 15.95 -2.08 37.71
CA GLY A 178 15.11 -0.94 37.41
C GLY A 178 15.87 0.39 37.44
N ILE A 179 16.69 0.64 38.48
CA ILE A 179 17.54 1.83 38.55
C ILE A 179 18.51 1.88 37.37
N GLN A 180 19.16 0.76 37.04
CA GLN A 180 20.10 0.69 35.91
C GLN A 180 19.44 0.99 34.58
N LEU A 181 18.23 0.48 34.32
CA LEU A 181 17.45 0.73 33.08
C LEU A 181 16.94 2.17 33.03
N ASN A 182 16.43 2.70 34.14
CA ASN A 182 15.93 4.09 34.22
C ASN A 182 17.04 5.11 33.90
N ARG A 183 18.29 4.84 34.31
CA ARG A 183 19.46 5.66 33.95
C ARG A 183 19.72 5.71 32.44
N LEU A 184 19.31 4.69 31.68
CA LEU A 184 19.40 4.66 30.22
C LEU A 184 18.23 5.40 29.55
N GLY A 185 17.28 5.95 30.33
CA GLY A 185 16.08 6.61 29.82
C GLY A 185 14.98 5.63 29.39
N ILE A 186 15.05 4.38 29.88
CA ILE A 186 14.09 3.31 29.59
C ILE A 186 12.95 3.37 30.61
N GLU A 187 11.71 3.25 30.18
CA GLU A 187 10.53 3.09 31.04
C GLU A 187 10.43 1.61 31.48
N VAL A 188 10.52 1.35 32.78
CA VAL A 188 10.47 -0.01 33.32
C VAL A 188 9.05 -0.34 33.76
N VAL A 189 8.54 -1.45 33.25
CA VAL A 189 7.30 -2.09 33.70
C VAL A 189 7.68 -3.32 34.53
N GLU A 190 7.28 -3.36 35.79
CA GLU A 190 7.62 -4.46 36.67
C GLU A 190 6.53 -5.51 36.72
N ALA A 191 6.93 -6.78 36.84
CA ALA A 191 6.08 -7.92 37.13
C ALA A 191 6.80 -8.87 38.11
N ARG A 192 6.06 -9.43 39.07
CA ARG A 192 6.58 -10.35 40.11
C ARG A 192 6.30 -11.80 39.75
N THR A 193 5.37 -12.04 38.85
CA THR A 193 4.92 -13.36 38.46
C THR A 193 4.76 -13.45 36.96
N GLY A 194 4.70 -14.66 36.43
CA GLY A 194 4.41 -14.88 35.01
C GLY A 194 3.00 -14.41 34.61
N ALA A 195 2.04 -14.52 35.51
CA ALA A 195 0.68 -14.01 35.28
C ALA A 195 0.67 -12.48 35.13
N GLU A 196 1.33 -11.74 36.03
CA GLU A 196 1.48 -10.28 35.93
C GLU A 196 2.21 -9.88 34.63
N ALA A 197 3.23 -10.66 34.24
CA ALA A 197 3.96 -10.42 32.99
C ALA A 197 3.07 -10.57 31.76
N LEU A 198 2.22 -11.60 31.69
CA LEU A 198 1.29 -11.81 30.59
C LEU A 198 0.21 -10.72 30.54
N GLU A 199 -0.27 -10.28 31.69
CA GLU A 199 -1.22 -9.16 31.78
C GLU A 199 -0.58 -7.85 31.28
N ALA A 200 0.64 -7.54 31.71
CA ALA A 200 1.38 -6.36 31.24
C ALA A 200 1.58 -6.39 29.71
N LEU A 201 1.94 -7.55 29.17
CA LEU A 201 2.07 -7.76 27.72
C LEU A 201 0.74 -7.63 26.96
N ALA A 202 -0.39 -7.89 27.60
CA ALA A 202 -1.70 -7.76 26.97
C ALA A 202 -2.15 -6.29 26.84
N VAL A 203 -1.74 -5.44 27.80
CA VAL A 203 -2.24 -4.06 27.92
C VAL A 203 -1.24 -3.03 27.39
N LYS A 204 0.07 -3.31 27.52
CA LYS A 204 1.14 -2.34 27.22
C LYS A 204 1.96 -2.80 26.00
N ALA A 205 2.36 -1.83 25.18
CA ALA A 205 3.36 -2.08 24.14
C ALA A 205 4.74 -2.17 24.80
N ILE A 206 5.32 -3.37 24.83
CA ILE A 206 6.62 -3.67 25.41
C ILE A 206 7.64 -3.90 24.30
N ASP A 207 8.81 -3.27 24.39
CA ASP A 207 9.88 -3.37 23.39
C ASP A 207 10.84 -4.53 23.69
N LEU A 208 11.05 -4.86 24.98
CA LEU A 208 11.96 -5.92 25.43
C LEU A 208 11.49 -6.48 26.76
N VAL A 209 11.73 -7.77 27.01
CA VAL A 209 11.46 -8.43 28.29
C VAL A 209 12.77 -8.90 28.91
N LEU A 210 12.99 -8.59 30.18
CA LEU A 210 13.98 -9.20 31.04
C LEU A 210 13.27 -10.21 31.93
N LEU A 211 13.59 -11.48 31.81
CA LEU A 211 12.83 -12.58 32.41
C LEU A 211 13.70 -13.46 33.28
N ASP A 212 13.35 -13.55 34.55
CA ASP A 212 13.93 -14.56 35.45
C ASP A 212 13.36 -15.96 35.12
N LEU A 213 14.21 -16.97 35.25
CA LEU A 213 13.77 -18.37 35.10
C LEU A 213 13.01 -18.88 36.32
N MET A 214 13.31 -18.37 37.50
CA MET A 214 12.74 -18.85 38.78
C MET A 214 11.64 -17.89 39.23
N LEU A 215 10.40 -18.17 38.78
CA LEU A 215 9.20 -17.42 39.18
C LEU A 215 8.35 -18.31 40.11
N PRO A 216 7.52 -17.71 41.00
CA PRO A 216 6.75 -18.47 41.98
C PRO A 216 5.57 -19.23 41.40
N ASP A 217 5.04 -18.81 40.26
CA ASP A 217 3.82 -19.33 39.62
C ASP A 217 4.10 -20.20 38.39
N ILE A 218 5.14 -19.89 37.62
CA ILE A 218 5.51 -20.58 36.38
C ILE A 218 7.04 -20.58 36.19
N ASN A 219 7.57 -21.63 35.57
CA ASN A 219 8.98 -21.58 35.16
C ASN A 219 9.16 -20.56 34.01
N GLY A 220 10.17 -19.67 34.14
CA GLY A 220 10.44 -18.65 33.12
C GLY A 220 10.71 -19.20 31.71
N TYR A 221 11.23 -20.44 31.61
CA TYR A 221 11.37 -21.13 30.33
C TYR A 221 10.02 -21.44 29.67
N ASP A 222 9.02 -21.85 30.45
CA ASP A 222 7.67 -22.13 29.93
C ASP A 222 6.96 -20.84 29.57
N LEU A 223 7.15 -19.77 30.35
CA LEU A 223 6.68 -18.43 30.03
C LEU A 223 7.28 -17.90 28.71
N LEU A 224 8.60 -18.08 28.51
CA LEU A 224 9.27 -17.75 27.25
C LEU A 224 8.60 -18.44 26.07
N LYS A 225 8.37 -19.76 26.15
CA LYS A 225 7.69 -20.53 25.12
C LYS A 225 6.29 -20.01 24.85
N GLN A 226 5.52 -19.73 25.89
CA GLN A 226 4.17 -19.20 25.77
C GLN A 226 4.14 -17.86 25.05
N ILE A 227 5.05 -16.94 25.37
CA ILE A 227 5.17 -15.64 24.68
C ILE A 227 5.55 -15.84 23.22
N LYS A 228 6.50 -16.73 22.90
CA LYS A 228 6.99 -16.98 21.55
C LYS A 228 6.01 -17.74 20.66
N GLN A 229 5.08 -18.50 21.22
CA GLN A 229 4.00 -19.17 20.50
C GLN A 229 2.90 -18.19 20.05
N ASP A 230 2.75 -17.06 20.72
CA ASP A 230 1.83 -16.00 20.29
C ASP A 230 2.35 -15.31 19.01
N LYS A 231 1.56 -15.41 17.94
CA LYS A 231 1.91 -14.80 16.63
C LYS A 231 2.19 -13.30 16.71
N ALA A 232 1.50 -12.59 17.59
CA ALA A 232 1.66 -11.14 17.77
C ALA A 232 2.97 -10.79 18.51
N ARG A 233 3.52 -11.73 19.31
CA ARG A 233 4.64 -11.47 20.22
C ARG A 233 5.87 -12.31 19.92
N ARG A 234 5.83 -13.19 18.93
CA ARG A 234 6.96 -14.08 18.60
C ARG A 234 8.27 -13.33 18.31
N ASN A 235 8.18 -12.09 17.80
CA ASN A 235 9.33 -11.24 17.47
C ASN A 235 9.79 -10.38 18.67
N LEU A 236 9.07 -10.39 19.80
CA LEU A 236 9.44 -9.63 21.00
C LEU A 236 10.79 -10.11 21.53
N SER A 237 11.73 -9.20 21.73
CA SER A 237 13.05 -9.53 22.29
C SER A 237 12.92 -9.91 23.76
N ILE A 238 13.53 -11.04 24.15
CA ILE A 238 13.51 -11.55 25.53
C ILE A 238 14.92 -11.88 25.95
N ILE A 239 15.39 -11.27 27.01
CA ILE A 239 16.66 -11.63 27.69
C ILE A 239 16.31 -12.43 28.92
N ILE A 240 16.90 -13.61 29.06
CA ILE A 240 16.78 -14.44 30.26
C ILE A 240 17.82 -14.00 31.27
N ILE A 241 17.43 -13.83 32.52
CA ILE A 241 18.32 -13.55 33.65
C ILE A 241 18.24 -14.75 34.60
N SER A 242 19.34 -15.42 34.90
CA SER A 242 19.31 -16.62 35.74
C SER A 242 20.53 -16.74 36.65
N GLY A 243 20.35 -17.32 37.83
CA GLY A 243 21.41 -17.67 38.76
C GLY A 243 22.17 -18.96 38.41
N VAL A 244 21.73 -19.69 37.39
CA VAL A 244 22.32 -20.97 37.01
C VAL A 244 23.42 -20.73 35.97
N LYS A 245 24.66 -21.13 36.27
CA LYS A 245 25.83 -21.11 35.35
C LYS A 245 25.86 -22.38 34.47
N ASP A 246 24.72 -22.93 34.10
CA ASP A 246 24.69 -24.12 33.27
C ASP A 246 24.53 -23.71 31.78
N GLU A 247 25.56 -24.02 31.02
CA GLU A 247 25.60 -23.74 29.57
C GLU A 247 24.44 -24.42 28.83
N GLN A 248 24.01 -25.61 29.26
CA GLN A 248 22.90 -26.33 28.68
C GLN A 248 21.56 -25.59 28.86
N SER A 249 21.37 -24.96 30.04
CA SER A 249 20.18 -24.14 30.30
C SER A 249 20.15 -22.87 29.44
N ALA A 250 21.29 -22.23 29.22
CA ALA A 250 21.41 -21.09 28.32
C ALA A 250 21.08 -21.48 26.86
N ILE A 251 21.67 -22.59 26.38
CA ILE A 251 21.41 -23.12 25.03
C ILE A 251 19.91 -23.39 24.84
N ARG A 252 19.27 -24.08 25.78
CA ARG A 252 17.82 -24.38 25.71
C ARG A 252 16.96 -23.11 25.64
N CYS A 253 17.33 -22.07 26.39
CA CYS A 253 16.59 -20.80 26.34
C CYS A 253 16.73 -20.12 24.99
N ILE A 254 17.94 -20.10 24.41
CA ILE A 254 18.17 -19.54 23.06
C ILE A 254 17.41 -20.34 21.98
N GLU A 255 17.46 -21.68 22.04
CA GLU A 255 16.70 -22.55 21.12
C GLU A 255 15.18 -22.35 21.26
N ALA A 256 14.68 -22.02 22.46
CA ALA A 256 13.28 -21.68 22.69
C ALA A 256 12.91 -20.28 22.21
N GLY A 257 13.87 -19.49 21.70
CA GLY A 257 13.65 -18.17 21.10
C GLY A 257 14.03 -17.00 22.00
N ALA A 258 14.76 -17.19 23.10
CA ALA A 258 15.34 -16.07 23.83
C ALA A 258 16.34 -15.33 22.94
N SER A 259 16.34 -14.00 23.05
CA SER A 259 17.27 -13.15 22.27
C SER A 259 18.66 -13.14 22.91
N ASP A 260 18.73 -13.33 24.21
CA ASP A 260 20.00 -13.36 24.96
C ASP A 260 19.82 -14.01 26.35
N TYR A 261 20.95 -14.24 27.05
CA TYR A 261 21.01 -14.84 28.37
C TYR A 261 22.02 -14.11 29.23
N ILE A 262 21.68 -13.75 30.48
CA ILE A 262 22.55 -13.08 31.45
C ILE A 262 22.55 -13.88 32.74
N VAL A 263 23.75 -14.16 33.25
CA VAL A 263 23.94 -14.87 34.52
C VAL A 263 23.93 -13.88 35.70
N LYS A 264 23.19 -14.21 36.76
CA LYS A 264 23.26 -13.47 38.04
C LYS A 264 24.59 -13.77 38.77
N PRO A 265 25.21 -12.79 39.37
CA PRO A 265 24.80 -11.40 39.55
C PRO A 265 24.87 -10.60 38.25
N VAL A 266 23.89 -9.75 38.06
CA VAL A 266 23.76 -8.96 36.83
C VAL A 266 24.81 -7.86 36.82
N ASN A 267 25.76 -7.95 35.88
CA ASN A 267 26.73 -6.88 35.64
C ASN A 267 26.08 -5.73 34.90
N ALA A 268 26.12 -4.51 35.43
CA ALA A 268 25.48 -3.33 34.89
C ALA A 268 25.96 -2.98 33.47
N THR A 269 27.25 -3.12 33.19
CA THR A 269 27.83 -2.84 31.87
C THR A 269 27.36 -3.85 30.84
N LEU A 270 27.30 -5.15 31.21
CA LEU A 270 26.82 -6.21 30.32
C LEU A 270 25.32 -6.05 30.04
N LEU A 271 24.51 -5.79 31.09
CA LEU A 271 23.07 -5.54 30.94
C LEU A 271 22.83 -4.36 29.99
N ARG A 272 23.51 -3.24 30.22
CA ARG A 272 23.41 -2.06 29.36
C ARG A 272 23.72 -2.38 27.90
N ALA A 273 24.85 -3.05 27.64
CA ALA A 273 25.26 -3.39 26.28
C ALA A 273 24.24 -4.28 25.57
N ARG A 274 23.70 -5.31 26.26
CA ARG A 274 22.74 -6.26 25.69
C ARG A 274 21.38 -5.61 25.44
N VAL A 275 20.87 -4.86 26.42
CA VAL A 275 19.59 -4.14 26.29
C VAL A 275 19.66 -3.08 25.19
N SER A 276 20.73 -2.26 25.18
CA SER A 276 20.89 -1.23 24.13
C SER A 276 20.97 -1.82 22.73
N SER A 277 21.72 -2.91 22.53
CA SER A 277 21.84 -3.58 21.24
C SER A 277 20.50 -4.13 20.73
N LEU A 278 19.70 -4.74 21.61
CA LEU A 278 18.39 -5.28 21.22
C LEU A 278 17.36 -4.17 20.96
N LEU A 279 17.37 -3.08 21.73
CA LEU A 279 16.49 -1.93 21.51
C LEU A 279 16.89 -1.15 20.24
N GLU A 280 18.18 -1.06 19.93
CA GLU A 280 18.66 -0.48 18.68
C GLU A 280 18.19 -1.29 17.47
N ARG A 281 18.33 -2.63 17.52
CA ARG A 281 17.79 -3.51 16.48
C ARG A 281 16.30 -3.30 16.30
N LYS A 282 15.52 -3.25 17.38
CA LYS A 282 14.08 -2.98 17.36
C LYS A 282 13.76 -1.62 16.73
N LEU A 283 14.54 -0.59 17.04
CA LEU A 283 14.38 0.74 16.43
C LEU A 283 14.56 0.71 14.91
N TRP A 284 15.55 -0.04 14.43
CA TRP A 284 15.78 -0.20 12.99
C TRP A 284 14.64 -0.98 12.30
N GLU A 285 14.17 -2.07 12.92
CA GLU A 285 13.02 -2.84 12.43
C GLU A 285 11.75 -1.98 12.36
N ASP A 286 11.48 -1.16 13.38
CA ASP A 286 10.33 -0.24 13.41
C ASP A 286 10.45 0.85 12.32
N LYS A 287 11.64 1.44 12.14
CA LYS A 287 11.91 2.44 11.09
C LYS A 287 11.76 1.85 9.68
N GLU A 288 12.29 0.66 9.46
CA GLU A 288 12.16 -0.04 8.17
C GLU A 288 10.70 -0.34 7.85
N SER A 289 9.95 -0.87 8.81
CA SER A 289 8.51 -1.13 8.65
C SER A 289 7.71 0.13 8.34
N ALA A 290 7.99 1.23 9.06
CA ALA A 290 7.36 2.52 8.82
C ALA A 290 7.74 3.09 7.43
N TYR A 291 9.00 2.94 7.02
CA TYR A 291 9.46 3.38 5.70
C TYR A 291 8.77 2.60 4.57
N LEU A 292 8.70 1.27 4.69
CA LEU A 292 8.01 0.42 3.71
C LEU A 292 6.52 0.76 3.63
N GLY A 293 5.85 0.95 4.76
CA GLY A 293 4.45 1.36 4.79
C GLY A 293 4.20 2.73 4.14
N ASN A 294 5.09 3.71 4.36
CA ASN A 294 5.01 5.02 3.71
C ASN A 294 5.30 4.92 2.20
N LEU A 295 6.22 4.05 1.80
CA LEU A 295 6.54 3.83 0.38
C LEU A 295 5.35 3.19 -0.35
N GLU A 296 4.73 2.17 0.23
CA GLU A 296 3.51 1.54 -0.31
C GLU A 296 2.36 2.56 -0.42
N ALA A 297 2.12 3.34 0.64
CA ALA A 297 1.08 4.38 0.61
C ALA A 297 1.35 5.46 -0.45
N SER A 298 2.62 5.86 -0.63
CA SER A 298 3.03 6.81 -1.66
C SER A 298 2.87 6.22 -3.05
N TYR A 299 3.24 4.96 -3.25
CA TYR A 299 3.06 4.25 -4.51
C TYR A 299 1.58 4.12 -4.88
N ASP A 300 0.73 3.72 -3.93
CA ASP A 300 -0.72 3.63 -4.13
C ASP A 300 -1.35 4.99 -4.42
N PHE A 301 -0.88 6.05 -3.75
CA PHE A 301 -1.33 7.41 -4.02
C PHE A 301 -0.95 7.85 -5.44
N ILE A 302 0.30 7.66 -5.85
CA ILE A 302 0.78 7.96 -7.20
C ILE A 302 -0.05 7.19 -8.23
N ARG A 303 -0.23 5.87 -8.04
CA ARG A 303 -1.03 5.03 -8.93
C ARG A 303 -2.48 5.49 -9.02
N LYS A 304 -3.08 5.91 -7.91
CA LYS A 304 -4.47 6.39 -7.86
C LYS A 304 -4.65 7.75 -8.52
N VAL A 305 -3.66 8.64 -8.39
CA VAL A 305 -3.67 9.96 -9.04
C VAL A 305 -3.43 9.82 -10.54
N PHE A 306 -2.35 9.14 -10.93
CA PHE A 306 -2.02 9.00 -12.35
C PHE A 306 -2.99 8.10 -13.10
N GLY A 307 -3.56 7.06 -12.47
CA GLY A 307 -4.58 6.21 -13.08
C GLY A 307 -5.91 6.91 -13.42
N ARG A 308 -6.10 8.16 -12.94
CA ARG A 308 -7.22 9.02 -13.38
C ARG A 308 -6.93 9.82 -14.64
N TYR A 309 -5.66 10.05 -14.95
CA TYR A 309 -5.22 10.89 -16.06
C TYR A 309 -4.53 10.11 -17.18
N LEU A 310 -4.04 8.91 -16.87
CA LEU A 310 -3.36 8.01 -17.81
C LEU A 310 -3.96 6.61 -17.70
N SER A 311 -4.04 5.89 -18.82
CA SER A 311 -4.39 4.47 -18.73
C SER A 311 -3.32 3.69 -17.95
N ASN A 312 -3.72 2.57 -17.33
CA ASN A 312 -2.77 1.73 -16.58
C ASN A 312 -1.60 1.26 -17.46
N ASP A 313 -1.84 1.02 -18.74
CA ASP A 313 -0.82 0.54 -19.67
C ASP A 313 0.21 1.61 -20.02
N VAL A 314 -0.25 2.87 -20.22
CA VAL A 314 0.64 4.02 -20.38
C VAL A 314 1.46 4.27 -19.12
N MET A 315 0.83 4.16 -17.93
CA MET A 315 1.54 4.32 -16.66
C MET A 315 2.60 3.23 -16.46
N GLN A 316 2.30 1.98 -16.79
CA GLN A 316 3.27 0.89 -16.73
C GLN A 316 4.44 1.12 -17.69
N SER A 317 4.15 1.50 -18.93
CA SER A 317 5.20 1.83 -19.92
C SER A 317 6.12 2.96 -19.44
N LEU A 318 5.55 4.00 -18.81
CA LEU A 318 6.33 5.14 -18.28
C LEU A 318 7.16 4.78 -17.02
N LEU A 319 6.70 3.84 -16.18
CA LEU A 319 7.37 3.50 -14.92
C LEU A 319 8.46 2.42 -15.10
N TYR A 320 8.30 1.52 -16.06
CA TYR A 320 9.22 0.39 -16.26
C TYR A 320 10.26 0.62 -17.37
N ASP A 321 10.06 1.62 -18.23
CA ASP A 321 11.04 1.95 -19.25
C ASP A 321 11.94 3.09 -18.75
N ASN A 322 13.24 2.86 -18.67
CA ASN A 322 14.21 3.87 -18.23
C ASN A 322 14.19 5.13 -19.10
N ASP A 323 13.71 5.03 -20.34
CA ASP A 323 13.56 6.12 -21.31
C ASP A 323 12.09 6.56 -21.49
N GLY A 324 11.19 6.05 -20.65
CA GLY A 324 9.73 6.24 -20.77
C GLY A 324 9.24 7.68 -20.76
N LEU A 325 10.06 8.63 -20.33
CA LEU A 325 9.76 10.08 -20.33
C LEU A 325 10.47 10.86 -21.45
N THR A 326 11.32 10.22 -22.26
CA THR A 326 12.00 10.92 -23.36
C THR A 326 11.01 11.33 -24.45
N LEU A 327 11.18 12.54 -24.98
CA LEU A 327 10.40 13.02 -26.11
C LEU A 327 10.71 12.19 -27.35
N GLY A 328 9.66 11.74 -28.05
CA GLY A 328 9.80 10.94 -29.25
C GLY A 328 8.69 9.92 -29.38
N GLY A 329 8.78 9.06 -30.35
CA GLY A 329 7.82 7.99 -30.58
C GLY A 329 8.30 7.01 -31.62
N GLU A 330 7.65 5.87 -31.70
CA GLU A 330 7.91 4.85 -32.69
C GLU A 330 6.81 4.81 -33.76
N ARG A 331 7.19 4.43 -34.98
CA ARG A 331 6.23 4.18 -36.04
C ARG A 331 5.59 2.81 -35.82
N ARG A 332 4.28 2.82 -35.60
CA ARG A 332 3.50 1.61 -35.33
C ARG A 332 2.20 1.64 -36.14
N GLU A 333 1.75 0.48 -36.60
CA GLU A 333 0.40 0.33 -37.14
C GLU A 333 -0.57 0.12 -35.98
N VAL A 334 -1.60 0.94 -35.92
CA VAL A 334 -2.63 0.91 -34.86
C VAL A 334 -4.01 1.11 -35.50
N THR A 335 -5.04 0.77 -34.73
CA THR A 335 -6.41 1.15 -35.07
C THR A 335 -6.86 2.30 -34.19
N ILE A 336 -7.40 3.33 -34.81
CA ILE A 336 -7.88 4.55 -34.17
C ILE A 336 -9.39 4.53 -34.20
N LEU A 337 -10.02 4.71 -33.07
CA LEU A 337 -11.45 4.85 -32.89
C LEU A 337 -11.75 6.26 -32.41
N LEU A 338 -12.63 6.97 -33.12
CA LEU A 338 -13.18 8.23 -32.70
C LEU A 338 -14.68 8.09 -32.55
N ALA A 339 -15.21 8.52 -31.41
CA ALA A 339 -16.63 8.54 -31.11
C ALA A 339 -17.04 9.95 -30.67
N ASP A 340 -18.17 10.45 -31.10
CA ASP A 340 -18.63 11.80 -30.81
C ASP A 340 -20.14 11.84 -30.63
N ILE A 341 -20.63 12.72 -29.73
CA ILE A 341 -22.07 12.88 -29.48
C ILE A 341 -22.68 13.74 -30.56
N ARG A 342 -23.69 13.21 -31.25
CA ARG A 342 -24.37 13.94 -32.33
C ARG A 342 -25.11 15.16 -31.80
N SER A 343 -24.90 16.30 -32.48
CA SER A 343 -25.52 17.59 -32.16
C SER A 343 -25.27 18.10 -30.74
N PHE A 344 -24.13 17.73 -30.13
CA PHE A 344 -23.78 18.13 -28.76
C PHE A 344 -23.76 19.66 -28.60
N SER A 345 -23.28 20.40 -29.60
CA SER A 345 -23.27 21.87 -29.57
C SER A 345 -24.67 22.48 -29.38
N VAL A 346 -25.72 21.82 -29.90
CA VAL A 346 -27.12 22.26 -29.71
C VAL A 346 -27.63 21.86 -28.33
N ILE A 347 -27.29 20.63 -27.90
CA ILE A 347 -27.67 20.09 -26.58
C ILE A 347 -27.08 20.95 -25.48
N SER A 348 -25.78 21.27 -25.58
CA SER A 348 -25.06 22.04 -24.58
C SER A 348 -25.53 23.48 -24.41
N GLN A 349 -26.08 24.08 -25.48
CA GLN A 349 -26.70 25.41 -25.40
C GLN A 349 -28.02 25.43 -24.62
N GLN A 350 -28.70 24.30 -24.52
CA GLN A 350 -30.01 24.16 -23.85
C GLN A 350 -29.89 23.66 -22.40
N LEU A 351 -28.73 23.17 -22.01
CA LEU A 351 -28.48 22.61 -20.69
C LEU A 351 -27.75 23.62 -19.79
N ALA A 352 -27.99 23.51 -18.48
CA ALA A 352 -27.13 24.15 -17.48
C ALA A 352 -25.71 23.52 -17.53
N PRO A 353 -24.64 24.29 -17.27
CA PRO A 353 -23.27 23.76 -17.34
C PRO A 353 -23.05 22.50 -16.47
N GLU A 354 -23.67 22.46 -15.29
CA GLU A 354 -23.59 21.34 -14.38
C GLU A 354 -24.24 20.07 -14.93
N ASP A 355 -25.37 20.22 -15.64
CA ASP A 355 -26.08 19.11 -16.27
C ASP A 355 -25.32 18.61 -17.49
N CYS A 356 -24.66 19.51 -18.23
CA CYS A 356 -23.78 19.16 -19.34
C CYS A 356 -22.60 18.30 -18.85
N VAL A 357 -21.96 18.69 -17.76
CA VAL A 357 -20.87 17.91 -17.14
C VAL A 357 -21.38 16.56 -16.64
N ARG A 358 -22.57 16.50 -16.05
CA ARG A 358 -23.17 15.26 -15.55
C ARG A 358 -23.45 14.28 -16.70
N LEU A 359 -24.00 14.77 -17.80
CA LEU A 359 -24.24 14.00 -19.01
C LEU A 359 -22.94 13.42 -19.58
N LEU A 360 -21.91 14.28 -19.77
CA LEU A 360 -20.60 13.86 -20.26
C LEU A 360 -19.94 12.84 -19.36
N ASN A 361 -19.95 13.06 -18.04
CA ASN A 361 -19.33 12.13 -17.09
C ASN A 361 -19.98 10.74 -17.11
N ASN A 362 -21.31 10.66 -17.23
CA ASN A 362 -22.01 9.38 -17.38
C ASN A 362 -21.61 8.69 -18.69
N TYR A 363 -21.64 9.41 -19.80
CA TYR A 363 -21.25 8.91 -21.12
C TYR A 363 -19.79 8.41 -21.11
N PHE A 364 -18.85 9.23 -20.67
CA PHE A 364 -17.43 8.88 -20.63
C PHE A 364 -17.15 7.69 -19.71
N ALA A 365 -17.83 7.58 -18.58
CA ALA A 365 -17.64 6.47 -17.66
C ALA A 365 -18.02 5.12 -18.30
N VAL A 366 -19.17 5.07 -18.98
CA VAL A 366 -19.63 3.84 -19.66
C VAL A 366 -18.70 3.51 -20.84
N MET A 367 -18.39 4.50 -21.69
CA MET A 367 -17.59 4.28 -22.89
C MET A 367 -16.14 3.92 -22.57
N THR A 368 -15.51 4.57 -21.58
CA THR A 368 -14.14 4.25 -21.15
C THR A 368 -14.04 2.82 -20.65
N ASN A 369 -15.01 2.37 -19.85
CA ASN A 369 -15.02 0.99 -19.35
C ASN A 369 -15.10 -0.03 -20.51
N ILE A 370 -15.91 0.26 -21.53
CA ILE A 370 -16.00 -0.60 -22.72
C ILE A 370 -14.68 -0.60 -23.48
N ILE A 371 -14.11 0.58 -23.79
CA ILE A 371 -12.84 0.70 -24.50
C ILE A 371 -11.75 -0.12 -23.80
N MET A 372 -11.62 0.02 -22.47
CA MET A 372 -10.63 -0.73 -21.70
C MET A 372 -10.90 -2.24 -21.69
N SER A 373 -12.16 -2.68 -21.67
CA SER A 373 -12.51 -4.11 -21.71
C SER A 373 -12.14 -4.79 -23.05
N TYR A 374 -12.04 -4.01 -24.13
CA TYR A 374 -11.56 -4.45 -25.43
C TYR A 374 -10.08 -4.08 -25.70
N GLN A 375 -9.27 -3.90 -24.66
CA GLN A 375 -7.84 -3.61 -24.75
C GLN A 375 -7.52 -2.29 -25.50
N GLY A 376 -8.47 -1.37 -25.55
CA GLY A 376 -8.26 -0.03 -26.08
C GLY A 376 -7.69 0.92 -25.03
N THR A 377 -6.88 1.86 -25.45
CA THR A 377 -6.34 2.94 -24.65
C THR A 377 -7.06 4.24 -25.00
N VAL A 378 -7.70 4.89 -24.02
CA VAL A 378 -8.24 6.24 -24.23
C VAL A 378 -7.08 7.23 -24.25
N ASP A 379 -6.88 7.88 -25.40
CA ASP A 379 -5.84 8.88 -25.59
C ASP A 379 -6.28 10.26 -25.08
N GLU A 380 -7.49 10.69 -25.49
CA GLU A 380 -7.98 12.03 -25.16
C GLU A 380 -9.50 12.13 -25.25
N PHE A 381 -10.07 12.99 -24.43
CA PHE A 381 -11.42 13.51 -24.59
C PHE A 381 -11.35 14.85 -25.33
N ILE A 382 -11.94 14.92 -26.53
CA ILE A 382 -11.92 16.12 -27.37
C ILE A 382 -13.32 16.74 -27.33
N GLY A 383 -13.55 17.61 -26.33
CA GLY A 383 -14.92 18.11 -26.08
C GLY A 383 -15.83 17.00 -25.60
N ASP A 384 -16.82 16.63 -26.41
CA ASP A 384 -17.72 15.48 -26.22
C ASP A 384 -17.26 14.21 -26.95
N GLY A 385 -16.14 14.29 -27.68
CA GLY A 385 -15.56 13.18 -28.42
C GLY A 385 -14.55 12.38 -27.59
N ILE A 386 -14.42 11.11 -27.96
CA ILE A 386 -13.43 10.17 -27.38
C ILE A 386 -12.49 9.72 -28.50
N LEU A 387 -11.19 9.92 -28.31
CA LEU A 387 -10.14 9.33 -29.13
C LEU A 387 -9.57 8.12 -28.40
N ALA A 388 -9.70 6.95 -28.98
CA ALA A 388 -9.14 5.69 -28.46
C ALA A 388 -8.21 5.03 -29.48
N ILE A 389 -7.19 4.34 -28.96
CA ILE A 389 -6.14 3.69 -29.72
C ILE A 389 -6.12 2.21 -29.37
N PHE A 390 -5.98 1.34 -30.36
CA PHE A 390 -5.80 -0.10 -30.22
C PHE A 390 -4.48 -0.51 -30.85
N GLY A 391 -3.66 -1.30 -30.12
CA GLY A 391 -2.31 -1.70 -30.52
C GLY A 391 -1.19 -0.82 -29.98
N ALA A 392 -1.51 0.10 -29.07
CA ALA A 392 -0.55 0.91 -28.31
C ALA A 392 -1.14 1.33 -26.95
N PRO A 393 -0.30 1.49 -25.88
CA PRO A 393 1.15 1.33 -25.84
C PRO A 393 1.60 -0.13 -25.95
N LEU A 394 0.77 -1.07 -25.54
CA LEU A 394 1.04 -2.50 -25.69
C LEU A 394 0.74 -2.95 -27.12
N SER A 395 1.61 -3.82 -27.66
CA SER A 395 1.39 -4.40 -28.98
C SER A 395 0.26 -5.41 -28.93
N ASP A 396 -0.72 -5.26 -29.81
CA ASP A 396 -1.86 -6.15 -29.93
C ASP A 396 -2.03 -6.57 -31.41
N PRO A 397 -1.83 -7.84 -31.75
CA PRO A 397 -2.01 -8.31 -33.12
C PRO A 397 -3.45 -8.20 -33.62
N LEU A 398 -4.43 -8.25 -32.71
CA LEU A 398 -5.86 -8.20 -33.02
C LEU A 398 -6.46 -6.80 -32.79
N HIS A 399 -5.64 -5.75 -32.84
CA HIS A 399 -6.06 -4.38 -32.56
C HIS A 399 -7.26 -3.91 -33.40
N SER A 400 -7.39 -4.36 -34.64
CA SER A 400 -8.53 -4.00 -35.50
C SER A 400 -9.81 -4.73 -35.10
N ASP A 401 -9.70 -6.03 -34.74
CA ASP A 401 -10.84 -6.82 -34.25
C ASP A 401 -11.39 -6.24 -32.95
N HIS A 402 -10.50 -5.93 -32.01
CA HIS A 402 -10.86 -5.30 -30.74
C HIS A 402 -11.52 -3.93 -30.93
N ALA A 403 -11.00 -3.13 -31.86
CA ALA A 403 -11.60 -1.81 -32.17
C ALA A 403 -13.00 -1.91 -32.77
N VAL A 404 -13.21 -2.84 -33.71
CA VAL A 404 -14.51 -3.10 -34.30
C VAL A 404 -15.51 -3.61 -33.27
N ALA A 405 -15.10 -4.61 -32.48
CA ALA A 405 -15.94 -5.15 -31.40
C ALA A 405 -16.30 -4.08 -30.36
N CYS A 406 -15.30 -3.27 -29.95
CA CYS A 406 -15.49 -2.16 -29.04
C CYS A 406 -16.54 -1.17 -29.57
N ALA A 407 -16.40 -0.73 -30.80
CA ALA A 407 -17.35 0.24 -31.41
C ALA A 407 -18.78 -0.28 -31.43
N LEU A 408 -18.97 -1.54 -31.78
CA LEU A 408 -20.28 -2.18 -31.75
C LEU A 408 -20.83 -2.31 -30.33
N ALA A 409 -19.97 -2.65 -29.35
CA ALA A 409 -20.35 -2.71 -27.96
C ALA A 409 -20.73 -1.32 -27.39
N MET A 410 -19.99 -0.27 -27.77
CA MET A 410 -20.30 1.11 -27.38
C MET A 410 -21.69 1.53 -27.86
N GLN A 411 -22.06 1.22 -29.12
CA GLN A 411 -23.40 1.48 -29.64
C GLN A 411 -24.48 0.70 -28.88
N ASN A 412 -24.21 -0.58 -28.57
CA ASN A 412 -25.15 -1.41 -27.81
C ASN A 412 -25.35 -0.94 -26.36
N ALA A 413 -24.41 -0.17 -25.79
CA ALA A 413 -24.51 0.40 -24.45
C ALA A 413 -25.31 1.72 -24.40
N MET A 414 -25.56 2.36 -25.52
CA MET A 414 -26.29 3.64 -25.57
C MET A 414 -27.68 3.63 -24.93
N PRO A 415 -28.48 2.55 -25.00
CA PRO A 415 -29.74 2.47 -24.27
C PRO A 415 -29.59 2.59 -22.76
N GLU A 416 -28.50 2.09 -22.20
CA GLU A 416 -28.20 2.23 -20.76
C GLU A 416 -27.82 3.67 -20.39
N VAL A 417 -26.95 4.30 -21.20
CA VAL A 417 -26.59 5.72 -21.06
C VAL A 417 -27.84 6.59 -21.11
N ASN A 418 -28.70 6.36 -22.07
CA ASN A 418 -29.92 7.14 -22.26
C ASN A 418 -30.97 6.90 -21.17
N ARG A 419 -31.06 5.69 -20.61
CA ARG A 419 -31.91 5.43 -19.45
C ARG A 419 -31.47 6.25 -18.24
N TYR A 420 -30.15 6.24 -17.92
CA TYR A 420 -29.61 7.09 -16.85
C TYR A 420 -29.92 8.58 -17.11
N ASN A 421 -29.72 9.05 -18.34
CA ASN A 421 -30.00 10.44 -18.68
C ASN A 421 -31.48 10.80 -18.43
N LEU A 422 -32.42 9.99 -18.88
CA LEU A 422 -33.86 10.19 -18.66
C LEU A 422 -34.21 10.18 -17.15
N ASP A 423 -33.69 9.23 -16.40
CA ASP A 423 -33.94 9.11 -14.96
C ASP A 423 -33.42 10.35 -14.19
N ASN A 424 -32.45 11.07 -14.75
CA ASN A 424 -31.86 12.28 -14.16
C ASN A 424 -32.35 13.59 -14.82
N GLY A 425 -33.36 13.52 -15.68
CA GLY A 425 -33.91 14.70 -16.35
C GLY A 425 -33.01 15.28 -17.45
N LEU A 426 -32.06 14.49 -17.96
CA LEU A 426 -31.14 14.85 -19.02
C LEU A 426 -31.68 14.37 -20.38
N PRO A 427 -31.32 15.01 -21.51
CA PRO A 427 -31.74 14.58 -22.82
C PRO A 427 -31.07 13.26 -23.23
N GLN A 428 -31.75 12.51 -24.09
CA GLN A 428 -31.15 11.38 -24.77
C GLN A 428 -30.12 11.87 -25.80
N ILE A 429 -29.05 11.08 -25.94
CA ILE A 429 -27.95 11.34 -26.86
C ILE A 429 -27.72 10.14 -27.79
N ASP A 430 -27.21 10.43 -28.95
CA ASP A 430 -26.75 9.45 -29.92
C ASP A 430 -25.28 9.69 -30.23
N ILE A 431 -24.54 8.64 -30.53
CA ILE A 431 -23.12 8.74 -30.91
C ILE A 431 -22.89 8.22 -32.34
N GLY A 432 -21.93 8.83 -33.01
CA GLY A 432 -21.34 8.31 -34.24
C GLY A 432 -19.94 7.81 -33.97
N ILE A 433 -19.51 6.70 -34.57
CA ILE A 433 -18.18 6.11 -34.37
C ILE A 433 -17.50 5.90 -35.72
N GLY A 434 -16.28 6.45 -35.84
CA GLY A 434 -15.39 6.25 -36.99
C GLY A 434 -14.14 5.45 -36.61
N ILE A 435 -13.78 4.45 -37.42
CA ILE A 435 -12.63 3.57 -37.20
C ILE A 435 -11.71 3.59 -38.42
N ASN A 436 -10.43 3.80 -38.17
CA ASN A 436 -9.41 3.72 -39.21
C ASN A 436 -8.13 3.03 -38.70
N THR A 437 -7.55 2.18 -39.55
CA THR A 437 -6.30 1.48 -39.27
C THR A 437 -5.18 1.99 -40.17
N GLY A 438 -3.99 2.19 -39.57
CA GLY A 438 -2.82 2.53 -40.36
C GLY A 438 -1.62 2.98 -39.55
N PRO A 439 -0.47 3.23 -40.21
CA PRO A 439 0.77 3.59 -39.56
C PRO A 439 0.73 5.03 -39.04
N VAL A 440 1.05 5.18 -37.75
CA VAL A 440 1.20 6.47 -37.04
C VAL A 440 2.47 6.48 -36.23
N VAL A 441 2.83 7.63 -35.66
CA VAL A 441 3.84 7.73 -34.63
C VAL A 441 3.13 7.73 -33.27
N VAL A 442 3.51 6.78 -32.41
CA VAL A 442 2.98 6.64 -31.06
C VAL A 442 4.10 6.93 -30.08
N GLY A 443 3.86 7.74 -29.08
CA GLY A 443 4.87 8.07 -28.06
C GLY A 443 4.62 9.40 -27.37
N ASN A 444 5.67 9.92 -26.73
CA ASN A 444 5.63 11.15 -25.97
C ASN A 444 5.78 12.37 -26.89
N VAL A 445 4.70 13.11 -27.07
CA VAL A 445 4.63 14.29 -27.94
C VAL A 445 4.43 15.54 -27.07
N GLY A 446 5.26 16.56 -27.30
CA GLY A 446 5.15 17.81 -26.58
C GLY A 446 6.49 18.51 -26.35
N SER A 447 6.64 19.09 -25.19
CA SER A 447 7.88 19.75 -24.73
C SER A 447 8.33 19.13 -23.41
N GLU A 448 9.57 19.45 -22.99
CA GLU A 448 10.10 19.02 -21.68
C GLU A 448 9.21 19.46 -20.50
N LEU A 449 8.49 20.58 -20.63
CA LEU A 449 7.59 21.10 -19.59
C LEU A 449 6.18 20.49 -19.65
N ARG A 450 5.74 20.00 -20.80
CA ARG A 450 4.41 19.43 -20.98
C ARG A 450 4.43 18.38 -22.09
N THR A 451 4.36 17.15 -21.70
CA THR A 451 4.37 15.99 -22.59
C THR A 451 3.06 15.24 -22.45
N LYS A 452 2.57 14.69 -23.55
CA LYS A 452 1.43 13.80 -23.60
C LYS A 452 1.84 12.54 -24.37
N TYR A 453 1.52 11.37 -23.83
CA TYR A 453 1.54 10.14 -24.61
C TYR A 453 0.35 10.16 -25.57
N GLY A 454 0.57 9.90 -26.85
CA GLY A 454 -0.50 9.94 -27.84
C GLY A 454 -0.05 9.52 -29.22
N VAL A 455 -0.93 9.74 -30.20
CA VAL A 455 -0.70 9.37 -31.60
C VAL A 455 -0.66 10.59 -32.50
N VAL A 456 0.26 10.58 -33.45
CA VAL A 456 0.37 11.61 -34.48
C VAL A 456 0.52 10.96 -35.85
N GLY A 457 -0.31 11.37 -36.81
CA GLY A 457 -0.19 10.89 -38.18
C GLY A 457 -1.42 11.19 -39.03
N HIS A 458 -1.26 10.95 -40.32
CA HIS A 458 -2.35 11.17 -41.32
C HIS A 458 -3.58 10.31 -41.01
N HIS A 459 -3.37 9.06 -40.51
CA HIS A 459 -4.45 8.13 -40.22
C HIS A 459 -5.33 8.55 -39.05
N VAL A 460 -4.84 9.40 -38.12
CA VAL A 460 -5.68 10.04 -37.08
C VAL A 460 -6.69 10.99 -37.73
N ASN A 461 -6.23 11.81 -38.68
CA ASN A 461 -7.09 12.74 -39.41
C ASN A 461 -8.11 12.01 -40.27
N ILE A 462 -7.77 10.85 -40.87
CA ILE A 462 -8.73 10.02 -41.61
C ILE A 462 -9.80 9.50 -40.64
N ALA A 463 -9.44 8.99 -39.47
CA ALA A 463 -10.41 8.52 -38.48
C ALA A 463 -11.41 9.62 -38.08
N SER A 464 -10.93 10.84 -37.86
CA SER A 464 -11.79 12.00 -37.54
C SER A 464 -12.76 12.33 -38.69
N ARG A 465 -12.29 12.20 -39.92
CA ARG A 465 -13.16 12.42 -41.10
C ARG A 465 -14.20 11.32 -41.27
N ILE A 466 -13.86 10.06 -41.02
CA ILE A 466 -14.80 8.95 -41.02
C ILE A 466 -15.85 9.17 -39.95
N GLU A 467 -15.44 9.56 -38.74
CA GLU A 467 -16.36 9.86 -37.66
C GLU A 467 -17.34 10.98 -38.06
N SER A 468 -16.85 12.07 -38.64
CA SER A 468 -17.70 13.18 -39.08
C SER A 468 -18.70 12.81 -40.17
N CYS A 469 -18.52 11.72 -40.91
CA CYS A 469 -19.46 11.17 -41.85
C CYS A 469 -20.57 10.35 -41.19
N THR A 470 -20.48 10.00 -39.93
CA THR A 470 -21.47 9.13 -39.27
C THR A 470 -22.73 9.87 -38.85
N VAL A 471 -23.82 9.14 -38.81
CA VAL A 471 -25.07 9.56 -38.14
C VAL A 471 -25.21 8.85 -36.78
N GLY A 472 -26.17 9.30 -35.97
CA GLY A 472 -26.41 8.68 -34.67
C GLY A 472 -26.72 7.18 -34.78
N GLY A 473 -26.06 6.34 -33.98
CA GLY A 473 -26.22 4.90 -34.01
C GLY A 473 -25.38 4.18 -35.07
N GLN A 474 -24.54 4.89 -35.83
CA GLN A 474 -23.75 4.35 -36.92
C GLN A 474 -22.28 4.10 -36.50
N VAL A 475 -21.68 3.04 -37.07
CA VAL A 475 -20.24 2.72 -36.94
C VAL A 475 -19.70 2.60 -38.36
N LEU A 476 -18.82 3.53 -38.74
CA LEU A 476 -18.14 3.50 -40.03
C LEU A 476 -16.69 3.07 -39.88
N ALA A 477 -16.25 2.12 -40.69
CA ALA A 477 -14.86 1.68 -40.73
C ALA A 477 -14.27 1.84 -42.14
N SER A 478 -12.97 2.16 -42.22
CA SER A 478 -12.22 2.19 -43.47
C SER A 478 -11.99 0.80 -44.04
N ALA A 479 -11.73 0.71 -45.35
CA ALA A 479 -11.32 -0.52 -46.02
C ALA A 479 -10.03 -1.11 -45.40
N GLN A 480 -9.11 -0.25 -44.95
CA GLN A 480 -7.89 -0.69 -44.27
C GLN A 480 -8.19 -1.41 -42.95
N THR A 481 -9.18 -0.91 -42.18
CA THR A 481 -9.60 -1.57 -40.95
C THR A 481 -10.14 -2.97 -41.23
N LEU A 482 -11.07 -3.10 -42.18
CA LEU A 482 -11.61 -4.42 -42.54
C LEU A 482 -10.58 -5.37 -43.11
N ALA A 483 -9.61 -4.88 -43.87
CA ALA A 483 -8.51 -5.71 -44.40
C ALA A 483 -7.55 -6.25 -43.32
N ARG A 484 -7.55 -5.64 -42.10
CA ARG A 484 -6.74 -6.05 -40.94
C ARG A 484 -7.54 -6.85 -39.91
N THR A 485 -8.87 -6.84 -40.02
CA THR A 485 -9.75 -7.59 -39.11
C THR A 485 -9.78 -9.05 -39.54
N GLU A 486 -9.47 -9.96 -38.60
CA GLU A 486 -9.45 -11.41 -38.84
C GLU A 486 -10.85 -12.02 -38.68
N ALA A 487 -11.65 -11.51 -37.76
CA ALA A 487 -13.01 -11.96 -37.53
C ALA A 487 -13.92 -11.56 -38.70
N GLU A 488 -14.92 -12.38 -39.02
CA GLU A 488 -15.91 -12.06 -40.02
C GLU A 488 -16.76 -10.86 -39.58
N VAL A 489 -16.72 -9.77 -40.38
CA VAL A 489 -17.51 -8.55 -40.16
C VAL A 489 -18.66 -8.46 -41.15
N ARG A 490 -19.85 -8.22 -40.65
CA ARG A 490 -21.01 -7.92 -41.47
C ARG A 490 -21.30 -6.43 -41.45
N TYR A 491 -21.58 -5.85 -42.62
CA TYR A 491 -21.90 -4.44 -42.80
C TYR A 491 -23.23 -4.29 -43.49
N ARG A 492 -23.89 -3.13 -43.30
CA ARG A 492 -25.20 -2.76 -43.90
C ARG A 492 -25.02 -2.18 -45.28
N ALA A 493 -24.01 -1.35 -45.47
CA ALA A 493 -23.75 -0.60 -46.69
C ALA A 493 -22.25 -0.39 -46.91
N GLU A 494 -21.87 -0.23 -48.14
CA GLU A 494 -20.57 0.23 -48.60
C GLU A 494 -20.76 1.64 -49.19
N LEU A 495 -19.92 2.58 -48.78
CA LEU A 495 -20.03 4.00 -49.13
C LEU A 495 -18.70 4.47 -49.74
N ASP A 496 -18.74 5.10 -50.87
CA ASP A 496 -17.62 5.84 -51.44
C ASP A 496 -17.78 7.33 -51.11
N VAL A 497 -16.82 7.87 -50.34
CA VAL A 497 -16.94 9.23 -49.78
C VAL A 497 -15.74 10.06 -50.21
N ASP A 498 -16.02 11.18 -50.86
CA ASP A 498 -15.01 12.19 -51.15
C ASP A 498 -14.66 12.97 -49.87
N VAL A 499 -13.50 12.74 -49.37
CA VAL A 499 -13.03 13.35 -48.12
C VAL A 499 -11.98 14.41 -48.44
N LYS A 500 -12.18 15.64 -47.97
CA LYS A 500 -11.26 16.76 -48.20
C LYS A 500 -9.81 16.41 -47.80
N GLY A 501 -8.88 16.44 -48.78
CA GLY A 501 -7.46 16.14 -48.60
C GLY A 501 -7.08 14.64 -48.70
N CYS A 502 -7.95 13.81 -49.21
CA CYS A 502 -7.64 12.55 -49.86
C CYS A 502 -7.66 12.74 -51.37
N THR A 503 -6.75 12.08 -52.10
CA THR A 503 -6.68 12.16 -53.56
C THR A 503 -7.72 11.26 -54.22
N ASP A 504 -8.09 10.17 -53.52
CA ASP A 504 -9.07 9.20 -54.00
C ASP A 504 -10.24 9.10 -53.02
N PRO A 505 -11.44 8.75 -53.48
CA PRO A 505 -12.59 8.52 -52.64
C PRO A 505 -12.28 7.46 -51.57
N LEU A 506 -12.66 7.73 -50.31
CA LEU A 506 -12.45 6.81 -49.20
C LEU A 506 -13.61 5.81 -49.16
N LYS A 507 -13.26 4.52 -49.30
CA LYS A 507 -14.22 3.43 -49.16
C LYS A 507 -14.50 3.14 -47.68
N LEU A 508 -15.74 3.28 -47.27
CA LEU A 508 -16.23 3.11 -45.91
C LEU A 508 -17.28 2.01 -45.83
N TYR A 509 -17.36 1.35 -44.72
CA TYR A 509 -18.29 0.26 -44.44
C TYR A 509 -19.11 0.59 -43.18
N ASP A 510 -20.43 0.55 -43.30
CA ASP A 510 -21.38 0.71 -42.18
C ASP A 510 -21.53 -0.63 -41.45
N LEU A 511 -20.86 -0.76 -40.33
CA LEU A 511 -20.73 -2.02 -39.61
C LEU A 511 -22.04 -2.41 -38.93
N LYS A 512 -22.40 -3.70 -38.98
CA LYS A 512 -23.58 -4.28 -38.36
C LYS A 512 -23.23 -5.30 -37.28
N ALA A 513 -22.24 -6.15 -37.54
CA ALA A 513 -21.87 -7.22 -36.61
C ALA A 513 -20.44 -7.65 -36.82
N ILE A 514 -19.88 -8.24 -35.77
CA ILE A 514 -18.63 -9.00 -35.79
C ILE A 514 -18.90 -10.40 -35.25
N ALA A 515 -18.37 -11.43 -35.90
CA ALA A 515 -18.56 -12.83 -35.51
C ALA A 515 -17.67 -13.22 -34.32
N ALA A 516 -17.59 -14.52 -34.03
CA ALA A 516 -16.74 -15.08 -32.99
C ALA A 516 -15.28 -14.62 -33.12
N PRO A 517 -14.57 -14.37 -32.02
CA PRO A 517 -14.96 -14.69 -30.62
C PRO A 517 -15.85 -13.63 -29.95
N PHE A 518 -16.18 -12.54 -30.61
CA PHE A 518 -16.89 -11.40 -29.99
C PHE A 518 -18.40 -11.54 -30.04
N ASP A 519 -18.96 -12.07 -31.13
CA ASP A 519 -20.40 -12.31 -31.36
C ASP A 519 -21.31 -11.11 -31.03
N ILE A 520 -20.94 -9.93 -31.54
CA ILE A 520 -21.68 -8.69 -31.31
C ILE A 520 -22.47 -8.33 -32.54
N VAL A 521 -23.75 -8.00 -32.34
CA VAL A 521 -24.66 -7.57 -33.39
C VAL A 521 -25.36 -6.29 -32.93
N LEU A 522 -25.37 -5.27 -33.75
CA LEU A 522 -26.22 -4.11 -33.54
C LEU A 522 -27.70 -4.47 -33.81
N PRO A 523 -28.63 -4.01 -32.97
CA PRO A 523 -30.04 -4.25 -33.17
C PRO A 523 -30.44 -3.74 -34.56
N GLU A 524 -31.36 -4.47 -35.21
CA GLU A 524 -31.98 -3.94 -36.41
C GLU A 524 -32.86 -2.75 -35.99
N THR A 525 -32.51 -1.59 -36.49
CA THR A 525 -33.49 -0.51 -36.49
C THR A 525 -34.53 -0.97 -37.49
N ASP A 526 -35.67 -1.52 -37.02
CA ASP A 526 -36.81 -1.83 -37.84
C ASP A 526 -37.38 -0.50 -38.40
N SER A 527 -36.59 0.14 -39.26
CA SER A 527 -37.00 1.32 -39.99
C SER A 527 -37.62 0.90 -41.31
N VAL A 528 -38.67 0.09 -41.24
CA VAL A 528 -39.58 0.03 -42.36
C VAL A 528 -40.21 1.41 -42.46
N LEU A 529 -39.71 2.21 -43.40
CA LEU A 529 -40.25 3.54 -43.65
C LEU A 529 -41.75 3.41 -43.91
N LYS A 530 -42.54 4.00 -43.05
CA LYS A 530 -44.01 4.03 -43.20
C LYS A 530 -44.36 5.12 -44.18
N MET A 531 -44.95 4.72 -45.29
CA MET A 531 -45.42 5.67 -46.29
C MET A 531 -46.56 6.54 -45.73
N LEU A 532 -46.42 7.84 -45.84
CA LEU A 532 -47.45 8.78 -45.42
C LEU A 532 -48.62 8.75 -46.39
N CYS A 533 -49.86 8.89 -45.90
CA CYS A 533 -51.03 9.01 -46.72
C CYS A 533 -50.95 10.26 -47.63
N ASP A 534 -50.57 11.37 -46.98
CA ASP A 534 -50.35 12.66 -47.67
C ASP A 534 -48.90 13.07 -47.39
N PRO A 535 -48.06 13.29 -48.43
CA PRO A 535 -46.72 13.80 -48.29
C PRO A 535 -46.69 15.14 -47.53
N VAL A 536 -45.77 15.27 -46.57
CA VAL A 536 -45.64 16.48 -45.76
C VAL A 536 -44.62 17.41 -46.38
N THR A 537 -45.06 18.65 -46.70
CA THR A 537 -44.17 19.66 -47.26
C THR A 537 -43.16 20.19 -46.25
N LEU A 538 -41.90 20.34 -46.66
CA LEU A 538 -40.79 20.87 -45.89
C LEU A 538 -40.09 21.99 -46.69
N ASP A 539 -39.60 22.98 -46.00
CA ASP A 539 -38.53 23.82 -46.53
C ASP A 539 -37.20 23.10 -46.30
N VAL A 540 -36.42 22.93 -47.37
CA VAL A 540 -35.12 22.26 -47.35
C VAL A 540 -34.04 23.26 -47.73
N ARG A 541 -33.02 23.40 -46.89
CA ARG A 541 -31.86 24.25 -47.16
C ARG A 541 -30.58 23.46 -47.03
N LEU A 542 -29.72 23.54 -48.05
CA LEU A 542 -28.42 22.89 -48.01
C LEU A 542 -27.51 23.60 -47.01
N MET A 543 -26.76 22.81 -46.22
CA MET A 543 -25.72 23.29 -45.32
C MET A 543 -24.37 23.29 -46.04
N GLN A 544 -23.56 24.33 -45.86
CA GLN A 544 -22.15 24.38 -46.26
C GLN A 544 -21.29 24.60 -45.02
N GLY A 545 -20.92 23.48 -44.39
CA GLY A 545 -20.36 23.50 -43.04
C GLY A 545 -21.42 24.01 -42.04
N GLU A 546 -21.08 24.96 -41.19
CA GLU A 546 -22.00 25.53 -40.20
C GLU A 546 -22.93 26.64 -40.77
N ARG A 547 -22.86 26.93 -42.03
CA ARG A 547 -23.66 28.01 -42.65
C ARG A 547 -24.70 27.47 -43.60
N LEU A 548 -25.86 28.11 -43.59
CA LEU A 548 -26.91 27.85 -44.58
C LEU A 548 -26.44 28.34 -45.97
N SER A 549 -26.52 27.47 -46.95
CA SER A 549 -26.28 27.80 -48.34
C SER A 549 -27.45 28.64 -48.94
N GLN A 550 -27.20 29.29 -50.06
CA GLN A 550 -28.25 29.93 -50.86
C GLN A 550 -29.17 28.90 -51.53
N SER A 551 -28.75 27.64 -51.63
CA SER A 551 -29.58 26.56 -52.19
C SER A 551 -30.68 26.19 -51.19
N ALA A 552 -31.86 26.62 -51.48
CA ALA A 552 -33.08 26.34 -50.73
C ALA A 552 -34.18 25.95 -51.71
N GLY A 553 -35.09 25.10 -51.32
CA GLY A 553 -36.24 24.66 -52.11
C GLY A 553 -37.25 23.91 -51.27
N VAL A 554 -38.28 23.48 -51.90
CA VAL A 554 -39.35 22.72 -51.26
C VAL A 554 -39.03 21.23 -51.36
N GLY A 555 -39.18 20.53 -50.21
CA GLY A 555 -39.14 19.08 -50.14
C GLY A 555 -40.45 18.49 -49.67
N ARG A 556 -40.65 17.20 -49.85
CA ARG A 556 -41.81 16.45 -49.39
C ARG A 556 -41.40 15.17 -48.73
N VAL A 557 -41.75 15.00 -47.48
CA VAL A 557 -41.55 13.72 -46.74
C VAL A 557 -42.63 12.76 -47.26
N VAL A 558 -42.18 11.68 -47.90
CA VAL A 558 -43.11 10.66 -48.48
C VAL A 558 -43.20 9.44 -47.55
N ALA A 559 -42.16 9.19 -46.74
CA ALA A 559 -42.17 8.15 -45.74
C ALA A 559 -41.29 8.53 -44.54
N CYS A 560 -41.62 8.03 -43.39
CA CYS A 560 -40.82 8.25 -42.17
C CYS A 560 -40.87 7.05 -41.24
N CYS A 561 -39.81 6.89 -40.40
CA CYS A 561 -39.77 5.99 -39.27
C CYS A 561 -38.74 6.50 -38.28
N GLY A 562 -39.18 7.01 -37.15
CA GLY A 562 -38.30 7.62 -36.17
C GLY A 562 -37.43 8.72 -36.77
N ARG A 563 -36.11 8.53 -36.84
CA ARG A 563 -35.17 9.51 -37.41
C ARG A 563 -34.98 9.40 -38.92
N HIS A 564 -35.45 8.32 -39.56
CA HIS A 564 -35.26 8.08 -40.98
C HIS A 564 -36.40 8.62 -41.78
N LEU A 565 -36.08 9.39 -42.80
CA LEU A 565 -37.02 10.03 -43.68
C LEU A 565 -36.70 9.64 -45.13
N LEU A 566 -37.76 9.50 -45.94
CA LEU A 566 -37.64 9.50 -47.38
C LEU A 566 -38.23 10.81 -47.87
N VAL A 567 -37.40 11.65 -48.50
CA VAL A 567 -37.75 13.02 -48.88
C VAL A 567 -37.51 13.21 -50.35
N GLU A 568 -38.52 13.73 -51.03
CA GLU A 568 -38.39 14.25 -52.40
C GLU A 568 -37.99 15.73 -52.31
N VAL A 569 -36.93 16.15 -53.05
CA VAL A 569 -36.42 17.53 -53.01
C VAL A 569 -36.31 18.08 -54.42
N GLU A 570 -36.60 19.35 -54.60
CA GLU A 570 -36.64 20.01 -55.95
C GLU A 570 -35.23 20.17 -56.56
N PHE A 571 -34.17 20.12 -55.78
CA PHE A 571 -32.78 20.25 -56.22
C PHE A 571 -31.99 18.98 -55.96
N ALA A 572 -30.84 18.82 -56.64
CA ALA A 572 -30.00 17.65 -56.47
C ALA A 572 -29.21 17.75 -55.18
N LEU A 573 -29.17 16.63 -54.44
CA LEU A 573 -28.37 16.43 -53.25
C LEU A 573 -27.41 15.27 -53.47
N SER A 574 -26.26 15.37 -52.88
CA SER A 574 -25.27 14.29 -52.86
C SER A 574 -25.34 13.51 -51.54
N SER A 575 -24.88 12.26 -51.55
CA SER A 575 -24.72 11.48 -50.31
C SER A 575 -23.86 12.22 -49.30
N LEU A 576 -24.25 12.16 -48.04
CA LEU A 576 -23.60 12.80 -46.88
C LEU A 576 -23.75 14.34 -46.79
N GLU A 577 -24.43 14.98 -47.74
CA GLU A 577 -24.77 16.39 -47.57
C GLU A 577 -25.73 16.60 -46.40
N GLU A 578 -25.50 17.68 -45.67
CA GLU A 578 -26.37 18.09 -44.56
C GLU A 578 -27.39 19.12 -45.06
N VAL A 579 -28.61 18.93 -44.60
CA VAL A 579 -29.71 19.83 -44.90
C VAL A 579 -30.44 20.26 -43.63
N GLN A 580 -30.88 21.50 -43.60
CA GLN A 580 -31.85 21.98 -42.63
C GLN A 580 -33.25 21.72 -43.19
N LEU A 581 -34.09 21.11 -42.36
CA LEU A 581 -35.49 20.83 -42.64
C LEU A 581 -36.37 21.68 -41.74
N MET A 582 -37.43 22.27 -42.29
CA MET A 582 -38.39 23.06 -41.52
C MET A 582 -39.80 22.79 -42.04
N LEU A 583 -40.75 22.61 -41.13
CA LEU A 583 -42.18 22.53 -41.48
C LEU A 583 -42.74 23.94 -41.59
N PRO A 584 -43.20 24.37 -42.78
CA PRO A 584 -43.70 25.74 -43.00
C PRO A 584 -44.87 26.11 -42.07
N ASP A 585 -45.73 25.11 -41.77
CA ASP A 585 -46.91 25.29 -40.90
C ASP A 585 -46.58 25.52 -39.42
N VAL A 586 -45.39 25.13 -38.98
CA VAL A 586 -44.96 25.21 -37.59
C VAL A 586 -43.88 26.27 -37.38
N GLY A 587 -43.15 26.62 -38.45
CA GLY A 587 -42.07 27.61 -38.44
C GLY A 587 -40.82 27.13 -37.71
N ASP A 588 -40.09 28.07 -37.07
CA ASP A 588 -38.79 27.85 -36.47
C ASP A 588 -38.77 26.78 -35.38
N GLU A 589 -39.90 26.48 -34.74
CA GLU A 589 -39.99 25.42 -33.72
C GLU A 589 -39.82 24.01 -34.30
N SER A 590 -39.98 23.82 -35.61
CA SER A 590 -39.84 22.55 -36.33
C SER A 590 -38.46 22.35 -36.96
N ILE A 591 -37.52 23.28 -36.79
CA ILE A 591 -36.20 23.18 -37.39
C ILE A 591 -35.51 21.89 -36.92
N ALA A 592 -35.12 21.08 -37.89
CA ALA A 592 -34.31 19.89 -37.72
C ALA A 592 -33.18 19.87 -38.75
N TYR A 593 -32.13 19.15 -38.44
CA TYR A 593 -31.06 18.92 -39.42
C TYR A 593 -31.03 17.44 -39.76
N ALA A 594 -30.73 17.16 -41.03
CA ALA A 594 -30.69 15.81 -41.56
C ALA A 594 -29.49 15.65 -42.50
N ARG A 595 -28.99 14.43 -42.55
CA ARG A 595 -27.93 14.04 -43.49
C ARG A 595 -28.51 13.10 -44.54
N VAL A 596 -28.13 13.29 -45.77
CA VAL A 596 -28.48 12.39 -46.87
C VAL A 596 -27.71 11.09 -46.72
N THR A 597 -28.39 9.98 -46.49
CA THR A 597 -27.81 8.65 -46.29
C THR A 597 -27.88 7.76 -47.54
N GLY A 598 -28.66 8.15 -48.52
CA GLY A 598 -28.78 7.43 -49.79
C GLY A 598 -29.65 8.16 -50.80
N VAL A 599 -29.55 7.78 -52.06
CA VAL A 599 -30.31 8.34 -53.17
C VAL A 599 -31.21 7.24 -53.72
N ASP A 600 -32.53 7.49 -53.80
CA ASP A 600 -33.54 6.57 -54.32
C ASP A 600 -34.21 7.21 -55.56
N GLY A 601 -33.53 7.22 -56.72
CA GLY A 601 -33.96 7.82 -57.92
C GLY A 601 -33.48 9.26 -58.17
N GLU A 602 -34.04 9.99 -59.13
CA GLU A 602 -33.49 11.28 -59.58
C GLU A 602 -33.62 12.43 -58.57
N ARG A 603 -34.57 12.40 -57.62
CA ARG A 603 -34.81 13.48 -56.65
C ARG A 603 -35.40 12.98 -55.32
N ARG A 604 -35.22 11.73 -55.03
CA ARG A 604 -35.68 11.09 -53.78
C ARG A 604 -34.52 10.65 -52.96
N TYR A 605 -34.48 11.06 -51.68
CA TYR A 605 -33.34 10.92 -50.83
C TYR A 605 -33.73 10.26 -49.51
N HIS A 606 -32.99 9.22 -49.13
CA HIS A 606 -32.98 8.73 -47.75
C HIS A 606 -32.20 9.72 -46.90
N MET A 607 -32.81 10.21 -45.83
CA MET A 607 -32.20 11.14 -44.90
C MET A 607 -32.31 10.62 -43.46
N ALA A 608 -31.27 10.85 -42.67
CA ALA A 608 -31.31 10.59 -41.24
C ALA A 608 -31.23 11.92 -40.48
N LEU A 609 -32.19 12.15 -39.60
CA LEU A 609 -32.18 13.33 -38.72
C LEU A 609 -30.98 13.26 -37.80
N THR A 610 -30.20 14.34 -37.79
CA THR A 610 -29.00 14.49 -36.94
C THR A 610 -29.28 15.38 -35.74
N SER A 611 -30.24 16.31 -35.83
CA SER A 611 -30.68 17.19 -34.76
C SER A 611 -32.16 17.51 -34.90
N GLY A 612 -32.80 17.87 -33.76
CA GLY A 612 -34.25 18.14 -33.74
C GLY A 612 -35.13 16.88 -33.88
N VAL A 613 -34.53 15.70 -33.69
CA VAL A 613 -35.15 14.37 -33.91
C VAL A 613 -36.47 14.24 -33.15
N GLY A 614 -36.49 14.53 -31.86
CA GLY A 614 -37.70 14.34 -31.04
C GLY A 614 -38.90 15.20 -31.48
N LYS A 615 -38.65 16.44 -31.85
CA LYS A 615 -39.72 17.35 -32.33
C LYS A 615 -40.19 16.96 -33.71
N MET A 616 -39.28 16.80 -34.66
CA MET A 616 -39.63 16.48 -36.06
C MET A 616 -40.30 15.10 -36.14
N SER A 617 -39.75 14.07 -35.48
CA SER A 617 -40.35 12.73 -35.47
C SER A 617 -41.75 12.75 -34.87
N SER A 618 -41.95 13.43 -33.73
CA SER A 618 -43.27 13.50 -33.11
C SER A 618 -44.32 14.20 -33.98
N LEU A 619 -43.93 15.22 -34.75
CA LEU A 619 -44.80 15.91 -35.70
C LEU A 619 -45.14 15.04 -36.91
N LEU A 620 -44.18 14.22 -37.36
CA LEU A 620 -44.38 13.31 -38.50
C LEU A 620 -45.14 12.03 -38.10
N ASP A 621 -44.87 11.46 -36.92
CA ASP A 621 -45.52 10.24 -36.40
C ASP A 621 -47.03 10.45 -36.13
N GLN A 622 -47.48 11.69 -35.93
CA GLN A 622 -48.89 12.04 -35.80
C GLN A 622 -49.65 12.05 -37.14
N ARG A 623 -48.94 11.97 -38.27
CA ARG A 623 -49.56 11.97 -39.59
C ARG A 623 -50.08 10.58 -39.97
N PRO A 624 -51.21 10.48 -40.70
CA PRO A 624 -51.75 9.20 -41.09
C PRO A 624 -50.80 8.46 -42.05
N VAL A 625 -50.60 7.20 -41.82
CA VAL A 625 -49.75 6.31 -42.64
C VAL A 625 -50.62 5.39 -43.49
N LYS A 626 -50.13 5.06 -44.68
CA LYS A 626 -50.76 4.05 -45.51
C LYS A 626 -50.63 2.68 -44.81
N THR A 627 -51.77 2.06 -44.58
CA THR A 627 -51.80 0.65 -44.19
C THR A 627 -51.26 -0.20 -45.34
N PRO A 628 -50.38 -1.18 -45.06
CA PRO A 628 -49.77 -2.01 -46.10
C PRO A 628 -50.81 -2.79 -46.92
#